data_2d2d132dd31999bb7c85ba9055be9bfd
#
_entry.id   2d2d132dd31999bb7c85ba9055be9bfd
#
_cell.length_a   1.000
_cell.length_b   1.000
_cell.length_c   1.000
_cell.angle_alpha   90.00
_cell.angle_beta   90.00
_cell.angle_gamma   90.00
#
_symmetry.space_group_name_H-M   'P 1'
#
loop_
_entity.id
_entity.type
_entity.pdbx_description
1 polymer ?
#
loop_
_entity_poly.entity_id
_entity_poly.type
_entity_poly.pdbx_seq_one_letter_code
_entity_poly.pdbx_strand_id
1 'polypeptide(L)'
;MNKSFRLIILGLLFFNVVAAQDPSFSQFFASPLTLNPALTGKFNGDLRVAGNYRNQWPDVNQAYITSTVSVDLPICQSLLGEDDRWGIGIMAMTDKTANGILTSNYVAFSTAYHKAVDEEGMHQISVGFQGTYANRILDGPRLHFLDGLQIDGTWLPSPTEPVNLEVVTASYFDMNAGLLYNGSLNGSNEVYFGASMYHLNQPKESFLGIDNITVPTRLTLHAGGYFPSESTGQTWYLSALYNRQATGSEFVFGGALELNASNEENKIVNIYIGSWARLNNVSDALIPYVGMDYGSFNLGLTYDVNVSNFKVATQSHGGIEISLMYILKRDKDSGARDKVQCPHF
;
A
#
# COMPACT_ATOMS: atom_id res chain seq x y z
N MET A 1 8.15 -5.25 51.58
CA MET A 1 7.95 -5.63 50.15
C MET A 1 9.32 -5.62 49.50
N ASN A 2 9.87 -6.82 49.19
CA ASN A 2 11.27 -6.99 48.74
C ASN A 2 11.50 -6.30 47.37
N LYS A 3 12.73 -5.69 47.23
CA LYS A 3 13.14 -5.04 45.97
C LYS A 3 13.01 -5.96 44.76
N SER A 4 13.23 -7.26 44.92
CA SER A 4 13.05 -8.29 43.91
C SER A 4 11.57 -8.44 43.44
N PHE A 5 10.59 -8.25 44.34
CA PHE A 5 9.19 -8.33 44.04
C PHE A 5 8.68 -7.11 43.21
N ARG A 6 9.32 -5.93 43.43
CA ARG A 6 9.08 -4.72 42.63
C ARG A 6 9.66 -4.84 41.20
N LEU A 7 10.79 -5.50 41.07
CA LEU A 7 11.39 -5.77 39.74
C LEU A 7 10.61 -6.77 38.92
N ILE A 8 9.99 -7.78 39.54
CA ILE A 8 9.10 -8.75 38.87
C ILE A 8 7.80 -8.07 38.42
N ILE A 9 7.22 -7.18 39.22
CA ILE A 9 6.02 -6.42 38.83
C ILE A 9 6.35 -5.42 37.71
N LEU A 10 7.54 -4.82 37.69
CA LEU A 10 7.96 -3.92 36.59
C LEU A 10 8.24 -4.67 35.29
N GLY A 11 8.71 -5.93 35.36
CA GLY A 11 8.91 -6.78 34.19
C GLY A 11 7.62 -7.30 33.56
N LEU A 12 6.54 -7.44 34.33
CA LEU A 12 5.22 -7.88 33.84
C LEU A 12 4.41 -6.80 33.12
N LEU A 13 4.85 -5.53 33.17
CA LEU A 13 4.17 -4.40 32.52
C LEU A 13 4.59 -4.16 31.07
N PHE A 14 5.54 -4.96 30.53
CA PHE A 14 6.02 -4.85 29.15
C PHE A 14 5.61 -6.03 28.26
N PHE A 15 4.41 -6.57 28.43
CA PHE A 15 3.81 -7.37 27.35
C PHE A 15 3.35 -6.44 26.24
N ASN A 16 4.29 -6.08 25.35
CA ASN A 16 3.92 -5.56 24.05
C ASN A 16 3.29 -6.71 23.28
N VAL A 17 1.98 -6.63 23.07
CA VAL A 17 1.30 -7.49 22.10
C VAL A 17 1.84 -7.09 20.74
N VAL A 18 2.74 -7.89 20.20
CA VAL A 18 3.22 -7.72 18.83
C VAL A 18 2.09 -8.16 17.92
N ALA A 19 1.31 -7.21 17.44
CA ALA A 19 0.32 -7.48 16.39
C ALA A 19 1.02 -7.30 15.03
N ALA A 20 0.81 -8.26 14.12
CA ALA A 20 1.29 -8.15 12.76
C ALA A 20 0.62 -6.98 12.05
N GLN A 21 1.39 -6.23 11.25
CA GLN A 21 0.90 -5.17 10.38
C GLN A 21 0.72 -5.71 8.96
N ASP A 22 -0.24 -5.16 8.24
CA ASP A 22 -0.40 -5.45 6.83
C ASP A 22 0.81 -4.97 6.02
N PRO A 23 1.10 -5.61 4.86
CA PRO A 23 2.10 -5.12 3.94
C PRO A 23 1.78 -3.70 3.46
N SER A 24 2.79 -2.84 3.39
CA SER A 24 2.69 -1.48 2.87
C SER A 24 3.73 -1.24 1.77
N PHE A 25 3.40 -0.32 0.84
CA PHE A 25 4.29 0.09 -0.23
C PHE A 25 4.88 1.47 0.06
N SER A 26 6.17 1.67 -0.27
CA SER A 26 6.80 2.99 -0.24
C SER A 26 6.20 3.89 -1.32
N GLN A 27 5.90 3.31 -2.50
CA GLN A 27 5.15 3.94 -3.58
C GLN A 27 3.63 3.74 -3.39
N PHE A 28 3.07 4.16 -2.25
CA PHE A 28 1.66 3.96 -1.92
C PHE A 28 0.71 4.52 -2.99
N PHE A 29 1.11 5.57 -3.69
CA PHE A 29 0.38 6.18 -4.80
C PHE A 29 0.30 5.29 -6.05
N ALA A 30 1.25 4.38 -6.25
CA ALA A 30 1.29 3.47 -7.40
C ALA A 30 0.46 2.18 -7.17
N SER A 31 -0.10 1.97 -5.98
CA SER A 31 -0.96 0.82 -5.66
C SER A 31 -2.32 1.26 -5.12
N PRO A 32 -3.19 1.84 -5.96
CA PRO A 32 -4.41 2.51 -5.52
C PRO A 32 -5.38 1.61 -4.76
N LEU A 33 -5.58 0.35 -5.18
CA LEU A 33 -6.55 -0.55 -4.57
C LEU A 33 -6.08 -1.15 -3.22
N THR A 34 -4.78 -1.03 -2.88
CA THR A 34 -4.27 -1.35 -1.55
C THR A 34 -4.29 -0.15 -0.60
N LEU A 35 -4.36 1.07 -1.18
CA LEU A 35 -4.36 2.31 -0.43
C LEU A 35 -5.76 2.71 0.04
N ASN A 36 -6.72 2.75 -0.89
CA ASN A 36 -8.08 3.20 -0.59
C ASN A 36 -9.08 2.65 -1.62
N PRO A 37 -10.11 1.90 -1.22
CA PRO A 37 -11.16 1.42 -2.13
C PRO A 37 -11.83 2.55 -2.94
N ALA A 38 -11.90 3.78 -2.39
CA ALA A 38 -12.47 4.93 -3.09
C ALA A 38 -11.64 5.42 -4.28
N LEU A 39 -10.45 4.84 -4.54
CA LEU A 39 -9.65 5.10 -5.74
C LEU A 39 -9.99 4.19 -6.93
N THR A 40 -10.91 3.23 -6.75
CA THR A 40 -11.34 2.30 -7.81
C THR A 40 -12.01 3.05 -8.95
N GLY A 41 -11.50 2.90 -10.16
CA GLY A 41 -12.00 3.60 -11.36
C GLY A 41 -11.68 5.09 -11.41
N LYS A 42 -10.88 5.61 -10.45
CA LYS A 42 -10.47 7.01 -10.37
C LYS A 42 -9.14 7.21 -11.09
N PHE A 43 -9.20 7.41 -12.38
CA PHE A 43 -8.05 7.71 -13.26
C PHE A 43 -8.58 8.25 -14.59
N ASN A 44 -7.70 8.88 -15.38
CA ASN A 44 -8.05 9.42 -16.70
C ASN A 44 -7.81 8.36 -17.79
N GLY A 45 -8.83 7.55 -18.06
CA GLY A 45 -8.77 6.47 -19.05
C GLY A 45 -9.94 5.49 -18.91
N ASP A 46 -9.92 4.46 -19.76
CA ASP A 46 -10.98 3.42 -19.80
C ASP A 46 -10.59 2.17 -19.01
N LEU A 47 -9.30 1.91 -18.83
CA LEU A 47 -8.78 0.78 -18.09
C LEU A 47 -7.44 1.15 -17.45
N ARG A 48 -7.27 0.80 -16.17
CA ARG A 48 -5.97 0.85 -15.48
C ARG A 48 -5.54 -0.55 -15.07
N VAL A 49 -4.29 -0.88 -15.37
CA VAL A 49 -3.61 -2.07 -14.84
C VAL A 49 -2.41 -1.57 -14.05
N ALA A 50 -2.30 -1.96 -12.78
CA ALA A 50 -1.17 -1.58 -11.93
C ALA A 50 -0.52 -2.81 -11.32
N GLY A 51 0.80 -2.84 -11.29
CA GLY A 51 1.60 -3.89 -10.67
C GLY A 51 2.71 -3.30 -9.81
N ASN A 52 2.90 -3.86 -8.61
CA ASN A 52 3.95 -3.44 -7.69
C ASN A 52 4.71 -4.65 -7.19
N TYR A 53 6.01 -4.50 -7.05
CA TYR A 53 6.90 -5.46 -6.43
C TYR A 53 7.77 -4.75 -5.41
N ARG A 54 7.82 -5.25 -4.18
CA ARG A 54 8.66 -4.76 -3.10
C ARG A 54 9.44 -5.89 -2.46
N ASN A 55 10.75 -5.71 -2.31
CA ASN A 55 11.60 -6.57 -1.51
C ASN A 55 12.21 -5.72 -0.37
N GLN A 56 11.70 -5.93 0.85
CA GLN A 56 12.12 -5.19 2.03
C GLN A 56 13.09 -6.04 2.86
N TRP A 57 14.21 -5.43 3.25
CA TRP A 57 15.29 -6.02 4.05
C TRP A 57 15.86 -7.30 3.43
N PRO A 58 16.34 -7.24 2.17
CA PRO A 58 16.82 -8.42 1.44
C PRO A 58 17.96 -9.15 2.16
N ASP A 59 18.79 -8.43 2.92
CA ASP A 59 19.93 -8.98 3.65
C ASP A 59 19.52 -9.66 4.98
N VAL A 60 18.27 -9.53 5.40
CA VAL A 60 17.73 -10.18 6.60
C VAL A 60 16.87 -11.37 6.18
N ASN A 61 17.51 -12.38 5.58
CA ASN A 61 16.86 -13.63 5.14
C ASN A 61 15.58 -13.40 4.33
N GLN A 62 15.61 -12.44 3.37
CA GLN A 62 14.46 -12.06 2.55
C GLN A 62 13.22 -11.80 3.41
N ALA A 63 13.35 -10.85 4.34
CA ALA A 63 12.37 -10.68 5.40
C ALA A 63 10.94 -10.48 4.87
N TYR A 64 10.76 -9.65 3.81
CA TYR A 64 9.44 -9.42 3.23
C TYR A 64 9.53 -9.24 1.72
N ILE A 65 8.73 -9.99 0.98
CA ILE A 65 8.54 -9.84 -0.47
C ILE A 65 7.04 -9.70 -0.74
N THR A 66 6.64 -8.51 -1.18
CA THR A 66 5.23 -8.20 -1.48
C THR A 66 5.09 -7.92 -2.97
N SER A 67 4.07 -8.50 -3.59
CA SER A 67 3.71 -8.27 -5.00
C SER A 67 2.22 -8.07 -5.13
N THR A 68 1.82 -7.10 -5.96
CA THR A 68 0.41 -6.87 -6.31
C THR A 68 0.23 -6.75 -7.80
N VAL A 69 -0.96 -7.11 -8.25
CA VAL A 69 -1.49 -6.74 -9.55
C VAL A 69 -2.95 -6.35 -9.38
N SER A 70 -3.37 -5.26 -10.00
CA SER A 70 -4.75 -4.81 -9.99
C SER A 70 -5.19 -4.36 -11.37
N VAL A 71 -6.48 -4.51 -11.62
CA VAL A 71 -7.16 -4.01 -12.81
C VAL A 71 -8.44 -3.33 -12.36
N ASP A 72 -8.65 -2.11 -12.83
CA ASP A 72 -9.88 -1.37 -12.55
C ASP A 72 -10.31 -0.52 -13.75
N LEU A 73 -11.61 -0.25 -13.83
CA LEU A 73 -12.22 0.47 -14.92
C LEU A 73 -13.48 1.21 -14.47
N PRO A 74 -13.80 2.34 -15.08
CA PRO A 74 -15.10 3.00 -14.93
C PRO A 74 -16.20 2.28 -15.71
N ILE A 75 -17.38 2.17 -15.11
CA ILE A 75 -18.55 1.51 -15.71
C ILE A 75 -19.77 2.44 -15.75
N CYS A 76 -20.77 2.10 -16.57
CA CYS A 76 -22.10 2.73 -16.60
C CYS A 76 -22.08 4.26 -16.80
N GLN A 77 -21.07 4.84 -17.43
CA GLN A 77 -20.93 6.29 -17.60
C GLN A 77 -22.11 6.94 -18.33
N SER A 78 -22.74 6.22 -19.27
CA SER A 78 -23.91 6.69 -20.01
C SER A 78 -25.20 6.81 -19.18
N LEU A 79 -25.24 6.21 -17.98
CA LEU A 79 -26.39 6.22 -17.07
C LEU A 79 -26.21 7.22 -15.91
N LEU A 80 -25.02 7.81 -15.77
CA LEU A 80 -24.67 8.71 -14.69
C LEU A 80 -24.68 10.17 -15.17
N GLY A 81 -24.60 11.11 -14.24
CA GLY A 81 -24.36 12.51 -14.58
C GLY A 81 -23.02 12.68 -15.31
N GLU A 82 -22.87 13.77 -16.08
CA GLU A 82 -21.70 13.98 -16.95
C GLU A 82 -20.36 13.88 -16.23
N ASP A 83 -20.32 14.30 -14.96
CA ASP A 83 -19.10 14.34 -14.14
C ASP A 83 -19.06 13.25 -13.04
N ASP A 84 -20.10 12.39 -12.98
CA ASP A 84 -20.17 11.26 -12.05
C ASP A 84 -19.46 10.05 -12.65
N ARG A 85 -18.87 9.21 -11.79
CA ARG A 85 -18.24 7.95 -12.20
C ARG A 85 -18.58 6.81 -11.26
N TRP A 86 -18.65 5.63 -11.82
CA TRP A 86 -18.74 4.39 -11.05
C TRP A 86 -17.61 3.46 -11.49
N GLY A 87 -16.75 3.09 -10.57
CA GLY A 87 -15.61 2.21 -10.80
C GLY A 87 -15.81 0.82 -10.23
N ILE A 88 -15.25 -0.16 -10.90
CA ILE A 88 -15.08 -1.52 -10.41
C ILE A 88 -13.61 -1.95 -10.58
N GLY A 89 -13.14 -2.84 -9.73
CA GLY A 89 -11.77 -3.33 -9.80
C GLY A 89 -11.57 -4.67 -9.12
N ILE A 90 -10.52 -5.34 -9.53
CA ILE A 90 -10.04 -6.57 -8.93
C ILE A 90 -8.54 -6.44 -8.63
N MET A 91 -8.10 -7.00 -7.53
CA MET A 91 -6.70 -7.00 -7.12
C MET A 91 -6.31 -8.39 -6.62
N ALA A 92 -5.10 -8.82 -6.95
CA ALA A 92 -4.43 -9.94 -6.31
C ALA A 92 -3.13 -9.45 -5.67
N MET A 93 -2.85 -9.93 -4.45
CA MET A 93 -1.62 -9.63 -3.72
C MET A 93 -1.07 -10.91 -3.10
N THR A 94 0.25 -11.06 -3.12
CA THR A 94 0.97 -12.07 -2.35
C THR A 94 2.03 -11.38 -1.50
N ASP A 95 2.12 -11.79 -0.25
CA ASP A 95 3.12 -11.33 0.70
C ASP A 95 3.82 -12.54 1.32
N LYS A 96 5.15 -12.56 1.23
CA LYS A 96 6.00 -13.63 1.76
C LYS A 96 6.88 -13.06 2.85
N THR A 97 6.80 -13.67 4.02
CA THR A 97 7.60 -13.31 5.19
C THR A 97 8.62 -14.41 5.48
N ALA A 98 9.82 -14.02 5.90
CA ALA A 98 10.91 -14.93 6.28
C ALA A 98 11.18 -15.98 5.21
N ASN A 99 11.48 -15.54 3.99
CA ASN A 99 11.75 -16.40 2.83
C ASN A 99 10.59 -17.38 2.52
N GLY A 100 9.34 -16.93 2.74
CA GLY A 100 8.12 -17.69 2.44
C GLY A 100 7.72 -18.74 3.48
N ILE A 101 8.27 -18.69 4.68
CA ILE A 101 7.76 -19.51 5.81
C ILE A 101 6.30 -19.13 6.10
N LEU A 102 5.99 -17.84 6.08
CA LEU A 102 4.61 -17.36 6.07
C LEU A 102 4.32 -16.72 4.72
N THR A 103 3.31 -17.23 4.02
CA THR A 103 2.82 -16.68 2.74
C THR A 103 1.37 -16.29 2.90
N SER A 104 1.05 -15.04 2.58
CA SER A 104 -0.31 -14.50 2.60
C SER A 104 -0.73 -14.15 1.18
N ASN A 105 -1.86 -14.69 0.73
CA ASN A 105 -2.44 -14.41 -0.58
C ASN A 105 -3.80 -13.75 -0.41
N TYR A 106 -4.03 -12.71 -1.18
CA TYR A 106 -5.26 -11.92 -1.13
C TYR A 106 -5.83 -11.77 -2.54
N VAL A 107 -7.15 -11.93 -2.65
CA VAL A 107 -7.91 -11.56 -3.85
C VAL A 107 -9.02 -10.63 -3.40
N ALA A 108 -9.07 -9.45 -3.98
CA ALA A 108 -10.03 -8.42 -3.61
C ALA A 108 -10.87 -7.98 -4.81
N PHE A 109 -12.14 -7.73 -4.58
CA PHE A 109 -13.04 -7.03 -5.48
C PHE A 109 -13.41 -5.70 -4.86
N SER A 110 -13.32 -4.61 -5.62
CA SER A 110 -13.63 -3.26 -5.17
C SER A 110 -14.59 -2.55 -6.10
N THR A 111 -15.34 -1.62 -5.52
CA THR A 111 -16.23 -0.72 -6.26
C THR A 111 -16.22 0.64 -5.59
N ALA A 112 -16.30 1.71 -6.38
CA ALA A 112 -16.41 3.07 -5.88
C ALA A 112 -17.32 3.93 -6.74
N TYR A 113 -18.07 4.81 -6.08
CA TYR A 113 -18.88 5.82 -6.73
C TYR A 113 -18.26 7.20 -6.46
N HIS A 114 -18.08 7.96 -7.53
CA HIS A 114 -17.49 9.29 -7.54
C HIS A 114 -18.56 10.29 -7.94
N LYS A 115 -18.91 11.19 -7.03
CA LYS A 115 -19.95 12.20 -7.19
C LYS A 115 -19.33 13.58 -7.35
N ALA A 116 -19.57 14.24 -8.48
CA ALA A 116 -19.31 15.67 -8.61
C ALA A 116 -20.24 16.45 -7.69
N VAL A 117 -19.71 17.41 -6.94
CA VAL A 117 -20.45 18.19 -5.94
C VAL A 117 -20.73 19.62 -6.41
N ASP A 118 -20.13 20.02 -7.51
CA ASP A 118 -20.31 21.32 -8.17
C ASP A 118 -20.74 21.13 -9.63
N GLU A 119 -21.36 22.15 -10.22
CA GLU A 119 -21.81 22.14 -11.61
C GLU A 119 -20.66 22.14 -12.63
N GLU A 120 -19.49 22.59 -12.18
CA GLU A 120 -18.29 22.66 -13.01
C GLU A 120 -17.49 21.35 -13.00
N GLY A 121 -17.84 20.39 -12.14
CA GLY A 121 -17.15 19.10 -11.96
C GLY A 121 -15.72 19.24 -11.43
N MET A 122 -15.42 20.36 -10.77
CA MET A 122 -14.09 20.67 -10.22
C MET A 122 -13.85 20.04 -8.86
N HIS A 123 -14.91 19.67 -8.17
CA HIS A 123 -14.88 19.05 -6.84
C HIS A 123 -15.64 17.73 -6.85
N GLN A 124 -15.03 16.68 -6.31
CA GLN A 124 -15.63 15.36 -6.31
C GLN A 124 -15.44 14.66 -4.95
N ILE A 125 -16.49 13.99 -4.49
CA ILE A 125 -16.45 13.11 -3.33
C ILE A 125 -16.66 11.68 -3.81
N SER A 126 -15.88 10.75 -3.27
CA SER A 126 -15.93 9.34 -3.65
C SER A 126 -16.10 8.47 -2.41
N VAL A 127 -16.91 7.42 -2.57
CA VAL A 127 -17.12 6.37 -1.56
C VAL A 127 -16.78 5.04 -2.20
N GLY A 128 -15.96 4.24 -1.54
CA GLY A 128 -15.53 2.94 -2.05
C GLY A 128 -15.70 1.83 -1.04
N PHE A 129 -15.96 0.63 -1.55
CA PHE A 129 -16.04 -0.60 -0.78
C PHE A 129 -15.21 -1.69 -1.44
N GLN A 130 -14.62 -2.56 -0.61
CA GLN A 130 -13.81 -3.68 -1.07
C GLN A 130 -14.09 -4.89 -0.20
N GLY A 131 -14.31 -6.04 -0.84
CA GLY A 131 -14.34 -7.35 -0.20
C GLY A 131 -13.08 -8.11 -0.58
N THR A 132 -12.40 -8.69 0.40
CA THR A 132 -11.14 -9.40 0.21
C THR A 132 -11.25 -10.82 0.77
N TYR A 133 -10.89 -11.81 -0.04
CA TYR A 133 -10.61 -13.16 0.44
C TYR A 133 -9.11 -13.27 0.71
N ALA A 134 -8.75 -13.68 1.93
CA ALA A 134 -7.39 -13.89 2.36
C ALA A 134 -7.15 -15.38 2.66
N ASN A 135 -6.00 -15.89 2.19
CA ASN A 135 -5.51 -17.22 2.51
C ASN A 135 -4.05 -17.10 2.98
N ARG A 136 -3.79 -17.54 4.22
CA ARG A 136 -2.46 -17.52 4.82
C ARG A 136 -1.96 -18.94 5.01
N ILE A 137 -0.72 -19.17 4.62
CA ILE A 137 -0.07 -20.49 4.64
C ILE A 137 1.17 -20.36 5.51
N LEU A 138 1.25 -21.17 6.56
CA LEU A 138 2.42 -21.29 7.42
C LEU A 138 3.10 -22.64 7.15
N ASP A 139 4.36 -22.58 6.72
CA ASP A 139 5.22 -23.75 6.46
C ASP A 139 5.87 -24.18 7.78
N GLY A 140 5.13 -24.96 8.59
CA GLY A 140 5.57 -25.43 9.90
C GLY A 140 6.88 -26.22 9.89
N PRO A 141 7.12 -27.13 8.92
CA PRO A 141 8.40 -27.85 8.79
C PRO A 141 9.65 -26.96 8.69
N ARG A 142 9.50 -25.70 8.26
CA ARG A 142 10.62 -24.74 8.15
C ARG A 142 10.77 -23.84 9.37
N LEU A 143 9.91 -23.97 10.38
CA LEU A 143 10.03 -23.26 11.64
C LEU A 143 11.17 -23.85 12.47
N HIS A 144 12.02 -22.99 13.00
CA HIS A 144 13.08 -23.36 13.93
C HIS A 144 12.85 -22.62 15.25
N PHE A 145 12.76 -23.38 16.32
CA PHE A 145 12.60 -22.85 17.69
C PHE A 145 13.92 -22.90 18.43
N LEU A 146 14.20 -21.89 19.23
CA LEU A 146 15.51 -21.71 19.87
C LEU A 146 15.90 -22.87 20.78
N ASP A 147 14.95 -23.55 21.40
CA ASP A 147 15.16 -24.73 22.23
C ASP A 147 15.54 -26.01 21.43
N GLY A 148 15.34 -25.98 20.12
CA GLY A 148 15.81 -27.01 19.19
C GLY A 148 17.26 -26.79 18.69
N LEU A 149 17.88 -25.63 18.97
CA LEU A 149 19.23 -25.35 18.54
C LEU A 149 20.26 -26.13 19.36
N GLN A 150 21.06 -26.95 18.68
CA GLN A 150 22.13 -27.74 19.30
C GLN A 150 23.44 -26.96 19.36
N ILE A 151 24.37 -27.39 20.23
CA ILE A 151 25.69 -26.77 20.42
C ILE A 151 26.53 -26.78 19.12
N ASP A 152 26.31 -27.76 18.26
CA ASP A 152 26.98 -27.90 16.97
C ASP A 152 26.33 -27.03 15.84
N GLY A 153 25.29 -26.26 16.18
CA GLY A 153 24.57 -25.40 15.24
C GLY A 153 23.49 -26.12 14.43
N THR A 154 23.24 -27.40 14.68
CA THR A 154 22.12 -28.12 14.05
C THR A 154 20.79 -27.81 14.74
N TRP A 155 19.68 -27.93 13.99
CA TRP A 155 18.35 -27.73 14.51
C TRP A 155 17.61 -29.08 14.64
N LEU A 156 17.12 -29.38 15.85
CA LEU A 156 16.21 -30.49 16.09
C LEU A 156 14.79 -29.97 16.34
N PRO A 157 13.75 -30.82 16.21
CA PRO A 157 12.40 -30.45 16.61
C PRO A 157 12.38 -29.95 18.06
N SER A 158 11.62 -28.89 18.32
CA SER A 158 11.48 -28.33 19.67
C SER A 158 10.82 -29.35 20.60
N PRO A 159 11.41 -29.70 21.77
CA PRO A 159 10.79 -30.58 22.71
C PRO A 159 9.65 -29.96 23.53
N THR A 160 9.54 -28.62 23.54
CA THR A 160 8.59 -27.89 24.38
C THR A 160 7.43 -27.30 23.60
N GLU A 161 7.60 -27.08 22.30
CA GLU A 161 6.54 -26.52 21.45
C GLU A 161 5.62 -27.62 20.93
N PRO A 162 4.33 -27.61 21.32
CA PRO A 162 3.36 -28.64 20.90
C PRO A 162 2.87 -28.39 19.47
N VAL A 163 3.64 -27.74 18.64
CA VAL A 163 3.25 -27.38 17.28
C VAL A 163 3.37 -28.60 16.40
N ASN A 164 2.24 -29.05 15.86
CA ASN A 164 2.26 -30.00 14.75
C ASN A 164 2.93 -29.26 13.57
N LEU A 165 4.18 -29.64 13.26
CA LEU A 165 5.02 -28.99 12.22
C LEU A 165 4.54 -29.38 10.82
N GLU A 166 3.23 -29.31 10.57
CA GLU A 166 2.64 -29.47 9.25
C GLU A 166 2.48 -28.11 8.58
N VAL A 167 2.23 -28.11 7.29
CA VAL A 167 1.78 -26.91 6.58
C VAL A 167 0.34 -26.64 6.97
N VAL A 168 0.11 -25.50 7.62
CA VAL A 168 -1.22 -25.09 8.07
C VAL A 168 -1.70 -23.86 7.33
N THR A 169 -3.02 -23.78 7.13
CA THR A 169 -3.65 -22.68 6.43
C THR A 169 -4.73 -22.02 7.27
N ALA A 170 -4.83 -20.70 7.15
CA ALA A 170 -5.93 -19.92 7.70
C ALA A 170 -6.53 -19.08 6.59
N SER A 171 -7.86 -19.09 6.45
CA SER A 171 -8.56 -18.30 5.46
C SER A 171 -9.66 -17.48 6.10
N TYR A 172 -9.86 -16.27 5.61
CA TYR A 172 -10.92 -15.40 6.09
C TYR A 172 -11.43 -14.47 4.98
N PHE A 173 -12.61 -13.92 5.22
CA PHE A 173 -13.18 -12.86 4.39
C PHE A 173 -13.11 -11.54 5.15
N ASP A 174 -12.69 -10.49 4.43
CA ASP A 174 -12.45 -9.17 4.96
C ASP A 174 -13.26 -8.10 4.22
N MET A 175 -13.70 -7.08 4.94
CA MET A 175 -14.50 -5.98 4.42
C MET A 175 -13.78 -4.65 4.69
N ASN A 176 -13.67 -3.83 3.64
CA ASN A 176 -12.96 -2.57 3.66
C ASN A 176 -13.82 -1.46 3.06
N ALA A 177 -13.63 -0.23 3.53
CA ALA A 177 -14.32 0.94 3.01
C ALA A 177 -13.38 2.13 2.93
N GLY A 178 -13.71 3.08 2.06
CA GLY A 178 -12.93 4.28 1.88
C GLY A 178 -13.75 5.47 1.43
N LEU A 179 -13.20 6.64 1.74
CA LEU A 179 -13.70 7.95 1.33
C LEU A 179 -12.55 8.70 0.67
N LEU A 180 -12.85 9.48 -0.35
CA LEU A 180 -11.90 10.34 -1.03
C LEU A 180 -12.60 11.65 -1.42
N TYR A 181 -11.95 12.76 -1.15
CA TYR A 181 -12.24 14.05 -1.75
C TYR A 181 -11.09 14.41 -2.68
N ASN A 182 -11.39 14.90 -3.87
CA ASN A 182 -10.44 15.56 -4.73
C ASN A 182 -11.06 16.79 -5.37
N GLY A 183 -10.25 17.82 -5.59
CA GLY A 183 -10.74 19.05 -6.16
C GLY A 183 -9.64 19.93 -6.70
N SER A 184 -10.00 20.79 -7.65
CA SER A 184 -9.14 21.80 -8.20
C SER A 184 -9.28 23.10 -7.42
N LEU A 185 -8.16 23.72 -7.04
CA LEU A 185 -8.16 24.96 -6.27
C LEU A 185 -8.34 26.21 -7.17
N ASN A 186 -7.84 26.16 -8.40
CA ASN A 186 -7.82 27.30 -9.31
C ASN A 186 -7.85 26.89 -10.79
N GLY A 187 -8.38 25.69 -11.08
CA GLY A 187 -8.40 25.12 -12.43
C GLY A 187 -7.09 24.48 -12.89
N SER A 188 -5.99 24.67 -12.15
CA SER A 188 -4.68 24.09 -12.48
C SER A 188 -4.10 23.26 -11.33
N ASN A 189 -4.21 23.76 -10.10
CA ASN A 189 -3.72 23.04 -8.91
C ASN A 189 -4.79 22.08 -8.39
N GLU A 190 -4.44 20.85 -8.20
CA GLU A 190 -5.36 19.85 -7.64
C GLU A 190 -4.88 19.32 -6.32
N VAL A 191 -5.83 19.04 -5.44
CA VAL A 191 -5.58 18.43 -4.11
C VAL A 191 -6.53 17.28 -3.87
N TYR A 192 -6.08 16.31 -3.11
CA TYR A 192 -6.91 15.20 -2.66
C TYR A 192 -6.67 14.87 -1.18
N PHE A 193 -7.72 14.37 -0.54
CA PHE A 193 -7.70 13.86 0.83
C PHE A 193 -8.50 12.57 0.88
N GLY A 194 -7.93 11.51 1.40
CA GLY A 194 -8.59 10.22 1.51
C GLY A 194 -8.45 9.61 2.89
N ALA A 195 -9.46 8.83 3.25
CA ALA A 195 -9.47 7.99 4.43
C ALA A 195 -9.98 6.61 4.06
N SER A 196 -9.32 5.56 4.51
CA SER A 196 -9.79 4.20 4.35
C SER A 196 -9.63 3.38 5.63
N MET A 197 -10.52 2.42 5.80
CA MET A 197 -10.54 1.52 6.92
C MET A 197 -10.62 0.09 6.41
N TYR A 198 -9.61 -0.70 6.76
CA TYR A 198 -9.49 -2.12 6.43
C TYR A 198 -9.82 -2.96 7.65
N HIS A 199 -10.23 -4.22 7.41
CA HIS A 199 -10.62 -5.17 8.46
C HIS A 199 -11.78 -4.66 9.33
N LEU A 200 -12.82 -4.08 8.68
CA LEU A 200 -13.99 -3.56 9.37
C LEU A 200 -14.74 -4.63 10.17
N ASN A 201 -14.78 -5.84 9.64
CA ASN A 201 -15.41 -6.99 10.27
C ASN A 201 -14.48 -7.73 11.25
N GLN A 202 -13.23 -7.27 11.44
CA GLN A 202 -12.21 -7.89 12.31
C GLN A 202 -12.19 -9.41 12.16
N PRO A 203 -11.88 -9.93 10.96
CA PRO A 203 -12.01 -11.36 10.69
C PRO A 203 -11.16 -12.17 11.64
N LYS A 204 -11.65 -13.36 12.00
CA LYS A 204 -10.89 -14.32 12.81
C LYS A 204 -9.77 -14.92 11.98
N GLU A 205 -8.57 -14.90 12.53
CA GLU A 205 -7.39 -15.50 11.93
C GLU A 205 -6.67 -16.38 12.94
N SER A 206 -6.64 -17.68 12.71
CA SER A 206 -5.94 -18.61 13.59
C SER A 206 -5.45 -19.83 12.82
N PHE A 207 -4.17 -20.15 12.96
CA PHE A 207 -3.57 -21.40 12.50
C PHE A 207 -3.82 -22.57 13.46
N LEU A 208 -4.15 -22.27 14.72
CA LEU A 208 -4.33 -23.26 15.79
C LEU A 208 -5.80 -23.48 16.19
N GLY A 209 -6.75 -22.88 15.45
CA GLY A 209 -8.17 -22.95 15.77
C GLY A 209 -8.58 -22.17 17.04
N ILE A 210 -7.77 -21.18 17.46
CA ILE A 210 -8.06 -20.35 18.63
C ILE A 210 -9.02 -19.24 18.22
N ASP A 211 -10.24 -19.25 18.72
CA ASP A 211 -11.34 -18.38 18.29
C ASP A 211 -11.20 -16.89 18.65
N ASN A 212 -10.25 -16.52 19.51
CA ASN A 212 -10.12 -15.15 20.03
C ASN A 212 -9.10 -14.27 19.30
N ILE A 213 -8.46 -14.79 18.24
CA ILE A 213 -7.47 -14.02 17.47
C ILE A 213 -8.17 -13.42 16.27
N THR A 214 -8.18 -12.09 16.20
CA THR A 214 -8.76 -11.34 15.10
C THR A 214 -7.72 -10.42 14.44
N VAL A 215 -7.89 -10.16 13.15
CA VAL A 215 -7.08 -9.16 12.44
C VAL A 215 -7.50 -7.76 12.89
N PRO A 216 -6.57 -6.93 13.43
CA PRO A 216 -6.91 -5.59 13.90
C PRO A 216 -7.27 -4.67 12.75
N THR A 217 -8.23 -3.78 12.96
CA THR A 217 -8.58 -2.74 12.01
C THR A 217 -7.39 -1.85 11.67
N ARG A 218 -7.18 -1.57 10.37
CA ARG A 218 -6.19 -0.62 9.88
C ARG A 218 -6.88 0.65 9.41
N LEU A 219 -6.46 1.81 9.96
CA LEU A 219 -6.83 3.14 9.49
C LEU A 219 -5.72 3.68 8.59
N THR A 220 -6.09 4.14 7.40
CA THR A 220 -5.21 4.83 6.47
C THR A 220 -5.76 6.21 6.17
N LEU A 221 -4.95 7.25 6.36
CA LEU A 221 -5.23 8.62 5.92
C LEU A 221 -4.18 9.00 4.88
N HIS A 222 -4.61 9.57 3.77
CA HIS A 222 -3.67 10.04 2.74
C HIS A 222 -4.12 11.36 2.16
N ALA A 223 -3.14 12.17 1.75
CA ALA A 223 -3.36 13.47 1.15
C ALA A 223 -2.26 13.77 0.16
N GLY A 224 -2.56 14.65 -0.79
CA GLY A 224 -1.56 15.12 -1.73
C GLY A 224 -2.15 16.10 -2.73
N GLY A 225 -1.35 16.42 -3.72
CA GLY A 225 -1.74 17.28 -4.81
C GLY A 225 -0.64 17.46 -5.83
N TYR A 226 -1.02 17.98 -6.99
CA TYR A 226 -0.06 18.40 -7.99
C TYR A 226 -0.23 19.88 -8.31
N PHE A 227 0.89 20.54 -8.53
CA PHE A 227 1.00 21.99 -8.63
C PHE A 227 1.84 22.36 -9.85
N PRO A 228 1.22 22.51 -11.04
CA PRO A 228 1.93 22.90 -12.24
C PRO A 228 2.40 24.36 -12.14
N SER A 229 3.63 24.61 -12.55
CA SER A 229 4.24 25.94 -12.59
C SER A 229 4.25 26.47 -14.02
N GLU A 230 3.45 27.48 -14.31
CA GLU A 230 3.41 28.12 -15.64
C GLU A 230 4.75 28.74 -16.04
N SER A 231 5.54 29.21 -15.07
CA SER A 231 6.82 29.89 -15.32
C SER A 231 7.95 28.95 -15.73
N THR A 232 7.94 27.70 -15.26
CA THR A 232 9.01 26.71 -15.48
C THR A 232 8.59 25.53 -16.35
N GLY A 233 7.29 25.34 -16.57
CA GLY A 233 6.73 24.15 -17.24
C GLY A 233 6.93 22.86 -16.47
N GLN A 234 7.23 22.94 -15.16
CA GLN A 234 7.43 21.85 -14.26
C GLN A 234 6.20 21.63 -13.38
N THR A 235 5.93 20.41 -12.97
CA THR A 235 4.86 20.10 -12.02
C THR A 235 5.43 19.52 -10.74
N TRP A 236 5.01 20.07 -9.60
CA TRP A 236 5.34 19.56 -8.28
C TRP A 236 4.25 18.62 -7.79
N TYR A 237 4.64 17.42 -7.39
CA TYR A 237 3.79 16.44 -6.74
C TYR A 237 4.16 16.33 -5.28
N LEU A 238 3.18 16.47 -4.39
CA LEU A 238 3.37 16.32 -2.95
C LEU A 238 2.38 15.28 -2.44
N SER A 239 2.83 14.41 -1.55
CA SER A 239 1.93 13.44 -0.93
C SER A 239 2.36 13.04 0.46
N ALA A 240 1.37 12.64 1.27
CA ALA A 240 1.54 12.14 2.61
C ALA A 240 0.57 10.98 2.88
N LEU A 241 1.02 10.05 3.70
CA LEU A 241 0.29 8.87 4.14
C LEU A 241 0.47 8.70 5.65
N TYR A 242 -0.61 8.41 6.35
CA TYR A 242 -0.59 7.94 7.74
C TYR A 242 -1.33 6.62 7.83
N ASN A 243 -0.65 5.58 8.28
CA ASN A 243 -1.22 4.28 8.59
C ASN A 243 -1.17 4.00 10.09
N ARG A 244 -2.22 3.37 10.60
CA ARG A 244 -2.26 2.86 11.97
C ARG A 244 -2.98 1.52 12.00
N GLN A 245 -2.32 0.50 12.55
CA GLN A 245 -2.90 -0.83 12.79
C GLN A 245 -2.40 -1.36 14.13
N ALA A 246 -3.32 -1.74 15.01
CA ALA A 246 -3.00 -2.16 16.38
C ALA A 246 -2.12 -1.13 17.11
N THR A 247 -0.91 -1.53 17.52
CA THR A 247 0.06 -0.68 18.21
C THR A 247 1.03 0.03 17.27
N GLY A 248 1.06 -0.35 15.98
CA GLY A 248 1.95 0.23 14.99
C GLY A 248 1.34 1.42 14.27
N SER A 249 2.19 2.39 13.97
CA SER A 249 1.84 3.52 13.12
C SER A 249 3.00 3.86 12.19
N GLU A 250 2.67 4.37 11.02
CA GLU A 250 3.62 4.77 9.99
C GLU A 250 3.17 6.12 9.41
N PHE A 251 4.10 7.03 9.24
CA PHE A 251 3.89 8.28 8.53
C PHE A 251 4.89 8.39 7.39
N VAL A 252 4.41 8.55 6.16
CA VAL A 252 5.23 8.75 4.96
C VAL A 252 4.85 10.08 4.33
N PHE A 253 5.83 10.90 3.97
CA PHE A 253 5.59 12.17 3.29
C PHE A 253 6.75 12.53 2.38
N GLY A 254 6.45 13.25 1.32
CA GLY A 254 7.46 13.68 0.35
C GLY A 254 6.85 14.21 -0.93
N GLY A 255 7.64 14.20 -1.98
CA GLY A 255 7.21 14.71 -3.27
C GLY A 255 8.19 14.41 -4.39
N ALA A 256 7.73 14.71 -5.60
CA ALA A 256 8.49 14.59 -6.83
C ALA A 256 8.31 15.82 -7.71
N LEU A 257 9.31 16.06 -8.55
CA LEU A 257 9.28 17.04 -9.62
C LEU A 257 9.15 16.31 -10.95
N GLU A 258 8.16 16.69 -11.74
CA GLU A 258 7.99 16.27 -13.13
C GLU A 258 8.78 17.15 -14.06
N LEU A 259 9.56 16.54 -14.93
CA LEU A 259 10.35 17.16 -15.98
C LEU A 259 9.85 16.66 -17.33
N ASN A 260 9.36 17.54 -18.17
CA ASN A 260 8.96 17.20 -19.54
C ASN A 260 10.22 16.97 -20.39
N ALA A 261 10.44 15.73 -20.81
CA ALA A 261 11.62 15.36 -21.59
C ALA A 261 11.40 15.42 -23.11
N SER A 262 10.15 15.27 -23.59
CA SER A 262 9.78 15.37 -25.02
C SER A 262 8.31 15.71 -25.20
N ASN A 263 8.02 16.61 -26.16
CA ASN A 263 6.67 17.03 -26.56
C ASN A 263 6.32 16.57 -28.00
N GLU A 264 6.91 15.50 -28.51
CA GLU A 264 6.47 14.94 -29.80
C GLU A 264 5.04 14.42 -29.69
N GLU A 265 4.17 14.75 -30.66
CA GLU A 265 2.71 14.48 -30.63
C GLU A 265 2.31 13.02 -30.33
N ASN A 266 3.23 12.06 -30.49
CA ASN A 266 2.98 10.65 -30.25
C ASN A 266 3.84 10.00 -29.13
N LYS A 267 4.69 10.77 -28.44
CA LYS A 267 5.57 10.25 -27.38
C LYS A 267 5.72 11.28 -26.28
N ILE A 268 4.72 11.37 -25.41
CA ILE A 268 4.86 12.13 -24.16
C ILE A 268 5.81 11.32 -23.28
N VAL A 269 6.96 11.92 -22.94
CA VAL A 269 7.91 11.35 -22.00
C VAL A 269 8.07 12.34 -20.86
N ASN A 270 7.59 12.00 -19.69
CA ASN A 270 7.82 12.74 -18.46
C ASN A 270 8.77 11.94 -17.57
N ILE A 271 9.70 12.62 -16.93
CA ILE A 271 10.61 12.04 -15.95
C ILE A 271 10.28 12.63 -14.58
N TYR A 272 10.18 11.77 -13.59
CA TYR A 272 9.92 12.16 -12.20
C TYR A 272 11.16 11.92 -11.36
N ILE A 273 11.54 12.90 -10.57
CA ILE A 273 12.62 12.79 -9.57
C ILE A 273 12.07 13.28 -8.25
N GLY A 274 12.17 12.44 -7.24
CA GLY A 274 11.58 12.77 -5.94
C GLY A 274 12.21 12.04 -4.78
N SER A 275 11.66 12.29 -3.59
CA SER A 275 12.02 11.57 -2.38
C SER A 275 10.90 11.65 -1.35
N TRP A 276 10.72 10.56 -0.62
CA TRP A 276 9.84 10.48 0.55
C TRP A 276 10.64 10.15 1.80
N ALA A 277 10.11 10.52 2.95
CA ALA A 277 10.60 10.11 4.27
C ALA A 277 9.54 9.25 4.94
N ARG A 278 9.95 8.13 5.53
CA ARG A 278 9.11 7.26 6.36
C ARG A 278 9.55 7.37 7.81
N LEU A 279 8.56 7.52 8.71
CA LEU A 279 8.74 7.60 10.16
C LEU A 279 7.84 6.57 10.83
N ASN A 280 8.43 5.55 11.47
CA ASN A 280 7.69 4.54 12.23
C ASN A 280 8.49 3.92 13.39
N ASN A 281 9.61 4.54 13.78
CA ASN A 281 10.53 4.13 14.86
C ASN A 281 11.35 2.84 14.59
N VAL A 282 10.89 1.95 13.72
CA VAL A 282 11.56 0.67 13.40
C VAL A 282 12.18 0.70 12.00
N SER A 283 11.42 1.16 11.02
CA SER A 283 11.83 1.18 9.61
C SER A 283 11.88 2.61 9.03
N ASP A 284 12.32 3.59 9.85
CA ASP A 284 12.54 4.95 9.35
C ASP A 284 13.48 4.92 8.15
N ALA A 285 13.06 5.54 7.07
CA ALA A 285 13.79 5.49 5.81
C ALA A 285 13.68 6.81 5.04
N LEU A 286 14.76 7.12 4.32
CA LEU A 286 14.73 8.05 3.20
C LEU A 286 14.53 7.24 1.92
N ILE A 287 13.60 7.68 1.07
CA ILE A 287 13.10 6.91 -0.08
C ILE A 287 13.29 7.76 -1.34
N PRO A 288 14.48 7.79 -1.96
CA PRO A 288 14.64 8.35 -3.31
C PRO A 288 13.75 7.63 -4.32
N TYR A 289 13.23 8.39 -5.26
CA TYR A 289 12.30 7.95 -6.31
C TYR A 289 12.75 8.48 -7.66
N VAL A 290 12.65 7.62 -8.66
CA VAL A 290 12.72 7.99 -10.07
C VAL A 290 11.55 7.33 -10.79
N GLY A 291 10.84 8.10 -11.58
CA GLY A 291 9.73 7.63 -12.39
C GLY A 291 9.82 8.10 -13.83
N MET A 292 9.06 7.44 -14.71
CA MET A 292 8.97 7.80 -16.12
C MET A 292 7.59 7.46 -16.66
N ASP A 293 6.98 8.42 -17.35
CA ASP A 293 5.83 8.19 -18.22
C ASP A 293 6.29 8.00 -19.65
N TYR A 294 5.81 6.96 -20.30
CA TYR A 294 6.00 6.71 -21.72
C TYR A 294 4.67 6.30 -22.37
N GLY A 295 4.03 7.25 -22.98
CA GLY A 295 2.71 7.04 -23.59
C GLY A 295 1.64 6.68 -22.56
N SER A 296 1.21 5.41 -22.56
CA SER A 296 0.23 4.85 -21.62
C SER A 296 0.85 4.15 -20.41
N PHE A 297 2.18 4.07 -20.35
CA PHE A 297 2.90 3.40 -19.28
C PHE A 297 3.50 4.41 -18.31
N ASN A 298 3.37 4.11 -17.02
CA ASN A 298 4.10 4.77 -15.94
C ASN A 298 4.96 3.72 -15.24
N LEU A 299 6.24 3.99 -15.09
CA LEU A 299 7.22 3.15 -14.41
C LEU A 299 7.81 3.92 -13.23
N GLY A 300 7.83 3.31 -12.05
CA GLY A 300 8.43 3.89 -10.84
C GLY A 300 9.46 2.96 -10.21
N LEU A 301 10.53 3.55 -9.68
CA LEU A 301 11.57 2.85 -8.93
C LEU A 301 11.87 3.63 -7.66
N THR A 302 11.85 2.95 -6.51
CA THR A 302 12.33 3.49 -5.23
C THR A 302 13.33 2.55 -4.58
N TYR A 303 14.17 3.16 -3.76
CA TYR A 303 15.06 2.45 -2.87
C TYR A 303 14.96 3.02 -1.46
N ASP A 304 14.55 2.19 -0.49
CA ASP A 304 14.48 2.59 0.91
C ASP A 304 15.89 2.57 1.52
N VAL A 305 16.39 3.72 1.93
CA VAL A 305 17.62 3.84 2.72
C VAL A 305 17.22 3.84 4.20
N ASN A 306 17.46 2.75 4.91
CA ASN A 306 17.09 2.62 6.31
C ASN A 306 17.97 3.52 7.20
N VAL A 307 17.36 4.46 7.91
CA VAL A 307 18.02 5.40 8.82
C VAL A 307 17.71 5.13 10.30
N SER A 308 16.84 4.16 10.59
CA SER A 308 16.46 3.75 11.94
C SER A 308 17.60 3.04 12.68
N ASN A 309 17.38 2.72 13.96
CA ASN A 309 18.32 1.90 14.74
C ASN A 309 18.50 0.49 14.14
N PHE A 310 17.55 0.01 13.35
CA PHE A 310 17.61 -1.28 12.66
C PHE A 310 18.65 -1.29 11.51
N LYS A 311 19.19 -0.13 11.12
CA LYS A 311 20.26 -0.01 10.10
C LYS A 311 21.48 -0.89 10.36
N VAL A 312 21.75 -1.22 11.63
CA VAL A 312 22.89 -2.10 12.00
C VAL A 312 22.66 -3.52 11.48
N ALA A 313 21.44 -4.05 11.58
CA ALA A 313 21.09 -5.38 11.09
C ALA A 313 20.91 -5.42 9.56
N THR A 314 20.45 -4.33 8.97
CA THR A 314 20.16 -4.24 7.52
C THR A 314 21.31 -3.61 6.73
N GLN A 315 22.41 -3.21 7.36
CA GLN A 315 23.49 -2.45 6.73
C GLN A 315 23.00 -1.20 5.96
N SER A 316 21.93 -0.57 6.45
CA SER A 316 21.17 0.52 5.82
C SER A 316 20.38 0.13 4.57
N HIS A 317 20.37 -1.13 4.14
CA HIS A 317 19.55 -1.61 3.03
C HIS A 317 18.11 -1.79 3.50
N GLY A 318 17.23 -0.85 3.18
CA GLY A 318 15.81 -0.89 3.56
C GLY A 318 14.96 -1.72 2.61
N GLY A 319 15.11 -1.50 1.30
CA GLY A 319 14.39 -2.27 0.30
C GLY A 319 14.34 -1.62 -1.07
N ILE A 320 14.00 -2.40 -2.06
CA ILE A 320 13.75 -1.95 -3.44
C ILE A 320 12.27 -2.15 -3.77
N GLU A 321 11.70 -1.18 -4.47
CA GLU A 321 10.32 -1.27 -4.96
C GLU A 321 10.24 -0.81 -6.41
N ILE A 322 9.50 -1.57 -7.22
CA ILE A 322 9.25 -1.30 -8.63
C ILE A 322 7.74 -1.25 -8.82
N SER A 323 7.26 -0.23 -9.50
CA SER A 323 5.87 -0.12 -9.94
C SER A 323 5.78 0.00 -11.46
N LEU A 324 4.74 -0.60 -12.01
CA LEU A 324 4.37 -0.46 -13.42
C LEU A 324 2.87 -0.22 -13.49
N MET A 325 2.46 0.87 -14.12
CA MET A 325 1.06 1.17 -14.38
C MET A 325 0.85 1.34 -15.89
N TYR A 326 -0.23 0.78 -16.40
CA TYR A 326 -0.70 0.96 -17.76
C TYR A 326 -2.10 1.56 -17.71
N ILE A 327 -2.30 2.69 -18.39
CA ILE A 327 -3.60 3.33 -18.52
C ILE A 327 -3.97 3.38 -20.01
N LEU A 328 -5.03 2.66 -20.36
CA LEU A 328 -5.63 2.76 -21.68
C LEU A 328 -6.37 4.10 -21.77
N LYS A 329 -5.79 5.02 -22.54
CA LYS A 329 -6.37 6.36 -22.73
C LYS A 329 -7.50 6.29 -23.74
N ARG A 330 -8.58 7.02 -23.43
CA ARG A 330 -9.71 7.17 -24.35
C ARG A 330 -9.27 7.94 -25.60
N ASP A 331 -9.68 7.50 -26.78
CA ASP A 331 -9.50 8.28 -28.00
C ASP A 331 -10.17 9.67 -27.86
N LYS A 332 -9.47 10.72 -28.26
CA LYS A 332 -9.88 12.13 -28.08
C LYS A 332 -11.21 12.52 -28.76
N ASP A 333 -11.84 11.64 -29.53
CA ASP A 333 -13.10 11.90 -30.25
C ASP A 333 -14.37 11.78 -29.40
N SER A 334 -14.30 11.24 -28.18
CA SER A 334 -15.45 11.24 -27.26
C SER A 334 -15.40 12.50 -26.38
N GLY A 335 -16.15 13.52 -26.74
CA GLY A 335 -16.15 14.89 -26.18
C GLY A 335 -16.44 15.06 -24.67
N ALA A 336 -16.15 14.08 -23.83
CA ALA A 336 -16.17 14.24 -22.38
C ALA A 336 -14.83 14.81 -21.90
N ARG A 337 -14.84 16.04 -21.42
CA ARG A 337 -13.70 16.67 -20.75
C ARG A 337 -13.59 16.05 -19.35
N ASP A 338 -12.51 15.31 -19.09
CA ASP A 338 -12.12 15.00 -17.71
C ASP A 338 -11.64 16.29 -17.05
N LYS A 339 -12.48 16.89 -16.24
CA LYS A 339 -12.24 18.19 -15.59
C LYS A 339 -11.38 18.08 -14.34
N VAL A 340 -11.32 16.90 -13.74
CA VAL A 340 -10.48 16.62 -12.56
C VAL A 340 -9.64 15.40 -12.84
N GLN A 341 -8.33 15.59 -12.88
CA GLN A 341 -7.38 14.50 -13.07
C GLN A 341 -7.13 13.77 -11.74
N CYS A 342 -6.93 12.48 -11.79
CA CYS A 342 -6.40 11.75 -10.66
C CYS A 342 -4.92 12.10 -10.49
N PRO A 343 -4.43 12.17 -9.24
CA PRO A 343 -3.00 12.30 -9.04
C PRO A 343 -2.30 11.12 -9.74
N HIS A 344 -1.52 11.47 -10.76
CA HIS A 344 -0.60 10.55 -11.40
C HIS A 344 0.75 10.70 -10.70
N PHE A 345 1.30 9.60 -10.28
CA PHE A 345 2.71 9.46 -10.05
C PHE A 345 3.24 8.36 -10.93
#